data_da249de053c078cc16e9fc987e8222d8
#
_entry.id   da249de053c078cc16e9fc987e8222d8
#
_cell.length_a   1.000
_cell.length_b   1.000
_cell.length_c   1.000
_cell.angle_alpha   90.00
_cell.angle_beta   90.00
_cell.angle_gamma   90.00
#
_symmetry.space_group_name_H-M   'P 1'
#
loop_
_entity.id
_entity.type
_entity.pdbx_description
1 polymer ?
#
loop_
_entity_poly.entity_id
_entity_poly.type
_entity_poly.pdbx_seq_one_letter_code
_entity_poly.pdbx_strand_id
1 'polypeptide(L)'
;MFAATLKNRISAHFAPVTISFPIPEDQYEPTILALEKSQIGDARVQDCLVDNVRAPNCPALVRMTGTMANVDELDWLAREMESFDRYELLQFNAAVERFGLSAADELIDLSFCAREVT
;
A
#
# COMPACT_ATOMS: atom_id res chain seq x y z
N MET A 1 6.58 5.76 5.30
CA MET A 1 7.23 5.05 4.18
C MET A 1 6.57 5.41 2.85
N PHE A 2 5.27 5.25 2.73
CA PHE A 2 4.54 5.74 1.56
C PHE A 2 3.13 6.20 1.95
N ALA A 3 2.50 6.98 1.07
CA ALA A 3 1.11 7.40 1.23
C ALA A 3 0.29 6.91 0.04
N ALA A 4 -0.90 6.41 0.29
CA ALA A 4 -1.81 5.97 -0.74
C ALA A 4 -3.14 6.71 -0.62
N THR A 5 -3.67 7.16 -1.75
CA THR A 5 -5.00 7.75 -1.83
C THR A 5 -5.96 6.63 -2.24
N LEU A 6 -6.94 6.38 -1.40
CA LEU A 6 -7.91 5.30 -1.56
C LEU A 6 -9.28 5.89 -1.83
N LYS A 7 -10.05 5.24 -2.70
CA LYS A 7 -11.38 5.72 -3.02
C LYS A 7 -12.38 4.55 -3.14
N ASN A 8 -13.67 4.90 -3.15
CA ASN A 8 -14.72 3.93 -3.37
C ASN A 8 -14.62 3.38 -4.80
N ARG A 9 -14.65 2.06 -4.92
CA ARG A 9 -14.48 1.36 -6.20
C ARG A 9 -15.68 1.48 -7.15
N ILE A 10 -16.85 1.86 -6.61
CA ILE A 10 -18.10 1.85 -7.36
C ILE A 10 -18.57 3.26 -7.67
N SER A 11 -18.43 4.19 -6.73
CA SER A 11 -19.00 5.52 -6.85
C SER A 11 -17.96 6.62 -6.66
N ALA A 12 -17.92 7.56 -7.61
CA ALA A 12 -17.08 8.75 -7.52
C ALA A 12 -17.67 9.84 -6.62
N HIS A 13 -18.86 9.61 -6.04
CA HIS A 13 -19.50 10.60 -5.15
C HIS A 13 -18.80 10.71 -3.79
N PHE A 14 -18.07 9.70 -3.37
CA PHE A 14 -17.35 9.73 -2.11
C PHE A 14 -15.94 10.27 -2.31
N ALA A 15 -15.56 11.22 -1.45
CA ALA A 15 -14.24 11.82 -1.51
C ALA A 15 -13.15 10.78 -1.21
N PRO A 16 -12.03 10.79 -1.93
CA PRO A 16 -10.92 9.90 -1.62
C PRO A 16 -10.26 10.28 -0.30
N VAL A 17 -9.63 9.29 0.34
CA VAL A 17 -8.89 9.50 1.59
C VAL A 17 -7.43 9.10 1.37
N THR A 18 -6.51 9.98 1.76
CA THR A 18 -5.08 9.70 1.69
C THR A 18 -4.59 9.24 3.06
N ILE A 19 -3.92 8.10 3.08
CA ILE A 19 -3.40 7.48 4.30
C ILE A 19 -1.90 7.31 4.17
N SER A 20 -1.18 7.72 5.21
CA SER A 20 0.26 7.47 5.32
C SER A 20 0.50 6.10 5.95
N PHE A 21 1.32 5.28 5.32
CA PHE A 21 1.66 3.95 5.80
C PHE A 21 3.12 3.88 6.22
N PRO A 22 3.49 3.14 7.26
CA PRO A 22 2.59 2.34 8.09
C PRO A 22 1.73 3.22 9.01
N ILE A 23 0.55 2.72 9.35
CA ILE A 23 -0.38 3.44 10.22
C ILE A 23 0.10 3.26 11.67
N PRO A 24 0.32 4.36 12.43
CA PRO A 24 0.64 4.23 13.84
C PRO A 24 -0.46 3.47 14.59
N GLU A 25 -0.08 2.65 15.54
CA GLU A 25 -1.01 1.78 16.26
C GLU A 25 -2.17 2.55 16.88
N ASP A 26 -1.90 3.72 17.45
CA ASP A 26 -2.90 4.59 18.07
C ASP A 26 -3.80 5.28 17.04
N GLN A 27 -3.45 5.28 15.76
CA GLN A 27 -4.22 5.89 14.68
C GLN A 27 -4.99 4.87 13.85
N TYR A 28 -4.82 3.58 14.11
CA TYR A 28 -5.44 2.53 13.30
C TYR A 28 -6.97 2.59 13.35
N GLU A 29 -7.55 2.60 14.55
CA GLU A 29 -9.01 2.64 14.68
C GLU A 29 -9.64 3.90 14.08
N PRO A 30 -9.12 5.12 14.34
CA PRO A 30 -9.64 6.31 13.69
C PRO A 30 -9.55 6.26 12.17
N THR A 31 -8.48 5.67 11.64
CA THR A 31 -8.30 5.54 10.18
C THR A 31 -9.34 4.62 9.58
N ILE A 32 -9.59 3.47 10.19
CA ILE A 32 -10.61 2.52 9.73
C ILE A 32 -12.00 3.14 9.77
N LEU A 33 -12.32 3.88 10.85
CA LEU A 33 -13.59 4.58 10.96
C LEU A 33 -13.77 5.63 9.85
N ALA A 34 -12.71 6.34 9.50
CA ALA A 34 -12.76 7.31 8.42
C ALA A 34 -13.06 6.66 7.06
N LEU A 35 -12.45 5.51 6.81
CA LEU A 35 -12.70 4.74 5.58
C LEU A 35 -14.12 4.22 5.52
N GLU A 36 -14.65 3.73 6.61
CA GLU A 36 -16.04 3.24 6.69
C GLU A 36 -17.03 4.38 6.45
N LYS A 37 -16.80 5.55 7.06
CA LYS A 37 -17.67 6.72 6.86
C LYS A 37 -17.66 7.20 5.42
N SER A 38 -16.55 7.09 4.73
CA SER A 38 -16.42 7.48 3.33
C SER A 38 -16.82 6.35 2.38
N GLN A 39 -17.25 5.22 2.90
CA GLN A 39 -17.66 4.03 2.14
C GLN A 39 -16.61 3.56 1.13
N ILE A 40 -15.35 3.73 1.49
CA ILE A 40 -14.23 3.35 0.62
C ILE A 40 -14.00 1.83 0.70
N GLY A 41 -14.33 1.23 1.81
CA GLY A 41 -14.12 -0.16 2.14
C GLY A 41 -13.64 -0.28 3.56
N ASP A 42 -13.43 -1.49 4.03
CA ASP A 42 -12.81 -1.69 5.33
C ASP A 42 -11.57 -2.57 5.20
N ALA A 43 -10.81 -2.62 6.27
CA ALA A 43 -9.53 -3.31 6.28
C ALA A 43 -9.66 -4.84 6.22
N ARG A 44 -10.84 -5.38 6.50
CA ARG A 44 -11.02 -6.82 6.74
C ARG A 44 -11.72 -7.56 5.62
N VAL A 45 -12.69 -6.91 4.98
CA VAL A 45 -13.63 -7.58 4.09
C VAL A 45 -13.62 -7.01 2.68
N GLN A 46 -13.33 -5.72 2.52
CA GLN A 46 -13.43 -5.05 1.23
C GLN A 46 -12.14 -4.37 0.83
N ASP A 47 -11.75 -4.59 -0.40
CA ASP A 47 -10.62 -3.91 -0.98
C ASP A 47 -11.00 -2.49 -1.39
N CYS A 48 -10.05 -1.58 -1.23
CA CYS A 48 -10.17 -0.20 -1.68
C CYS A 48 -9.52 -0.05 -3.05
N LEU A 49 -10.03 0.87 -3.87
CA LEU A 49 -9.36 1.21 -5.11
C LEU A 49 -8.20 2.17 -4.81
N VAL A 50 -7.02 1.81 -5.25
CA VAL A 50 -5.83 2.67 -5.10
C VAL A 50 -5.85 3.71 -6.21
N ASP A 51 -6.09 4.97 -5.85
CA ASP A 51 -6.16 6.07 -6.80
C ASP A 51 -4.80 6.69 -7.09
N ASN A 52 -3.95 6.73 -6.09
CA ASN A 52 -2.60 7.29 -6.23
C ASN A 52 -1.69 6.75 -5.12
N VAL A 53 -0.40 6.65 -5.42
CA VAL A 53 0.62 6.25 -4.44
C VAL A 53 1.77 7.24 -4.50
N ARG A 54 2.17 7.73 -3.33
CA ARG A 54 3.34 8.59 -3.20
C ARG A 54 4.40 7.88 -2.35
N ALA A 55 5.46 7.45 -3.00
CA ALA A 55 6.53 6.68 -2.36
C ALA A 55 7.89 7.21 -2.83
N PRO A 56 8.41 8.28 -2.21
CA PRO A 56 9.67 8.92 -2.65
C PRO A 56 10.85 7.97 -2.65
N ASN A 57 10.89 7.03 -1.72
CA ASN A 57 12.01 6.11 -1.57
C ASN A 57 11.84 4.81 -2.36
N CYS A 58 10.67 4.59 -2.96
CA CYS A 58 10.41 3.42 -3.78
C CYS A 58 9.42 3.77 -4.89
N PRO A 59 9.86 4.51 -5.91
CA PRO A 59 8.96 5.01 -6.97
C PRO A 59 8.16 3.94 -7.69
N ALA A 60 8.66 2.70 -7.72
CA ALA A 60 7.96 1.60 -8.38
C ALA A 60 6.59 1.31 -7.77
N LEU A 61 6.33 1.72 -6.52
CA LEU A 61 5.03 1.52 -5.87
C LEU A 61 3.89 2.25 -6.57
N VAL A 62 4.19 3.23 -7.40
CA VAL A 62 3.15 3.91 -8.21
C VAL A 62 2.39 2.92 -9.11
N ARG A 63 2.98 1.77 -9.40
CA ARG A 63 2.34 0.72 -10.19
C ARG A 63 1.10 0.14 -9.52
N MET A 64 0.92 0.33 -8.21
CA MET A 64 -0.30 -0.08 -7.52
C MET A 64 -1.51 0.79 -7.88
N THR A 65 -1.29 1.95 -8.47
CA THR A 65 -2.38 2.84 -8.90
C THR A 65 -3.30 2.11 -9.87
N GLY A 66 -4.61 2.14 -9.58
CA GLY A 66 -5.61 1.45 -10.36
C GLY A 66 -5.88 0.03 -9.93
N THR A 67 -5.15 -0.50 -8.95
CA THR A 67 -5.40 -1.84 -8.42
C THR A 67 -6.28 -1.77 -7.18
N MET A 68 -6.81 -2.92 -6.78
CA MET A 68 -7.56 -3.06 -5.54
C MET A 68 -6.63 -3.54 -4.45
N ALA A 69 -6.73 -2.94 -3.27
CA ALA A 69 -5.89 -3.34 -2.14
C ALA A 69 -6.65 -3.17 -0.82
N ASN A 70 -6.36 -4.05 0.12
CA ASN A 70 -6.86 -3.97 1.47
C ASN A 70 -5.93 -3.08 2.29
N VAL A 71 -6.49 -2.30 3.21
CA VAL A 71 -5.69 -1.39 4.06
C VAL A 71 -4.66 -2.15 4.88
N ASP A 72 -5.02 -3.33 5.42
CA ASP A 72 -4.08 -4.13 6.20
C ASP A 72 -2.92 -4.65 5.35
N GLU A 73 -3.17 -4.99 4.08
CA GLU A 73 -2.12 -5.39 3.16
C GLU A 73 -1.14 -4.24 2.89
N LEU A 74 -1.66 -3.04 2.67
CA LEU A 74 -0.82 -1.85 2.45
C LEU A 74 0.01 -1.53 3.69
N ASP A 75 -0.60 -1.64 4.86
CA ASP A 75 0.09 -1.41 6.13
C ASP A 75 1.20 -2.45 6.36
N TRP A 76 0.90 -3.71 6.07
CA TRP A 76 1.88 -4.80 6.17
C TRP A 76 3.06 -4.55 5.24
N LEU A 77 2.78 -4.19 3.97
CA LEU A 77 3.82 -3.89 2.99
C LEU A 77 4.73 -2.77 3.48
N ALA A 78 4.15 -1.69 4.01
CA ALA A 78 4.92 -0.56 4.51
C ALA A 78 5.81 -0.96 5.69
N ARG A 79 5.31 -1.80 6.59
CA ARG A 79 6.10 -2.29 7.74
C ARG A 79 7.25 -3.18 7.29
N GLU A 80 7.03 -4.03 6.29
CA GLU A 80 8.09 -4.84 5.70
C GLU A 80 9.16 -3.95 5.06
N MET A 81 8.76 -2.93 4.32
CA MET A 81 9.69 -2.00 3.67
C MET A 81 10.50 -1.18 4.67
N GLU A 82 9.92 -0.83 5.81
CA GLU A 82 10.65 -0.11 6.86
C GLU A 82 11.79 -0.94 7.44
N SER A 83 11.69 -2.25 7.40
CA SER A 83 12.73 -3.14 7.89
C SER A 83 13.88 -3.32 6.90
N PHE A 84 13.73 -2.85 5.66
CA PHE A 84 14.78 -2.93 4.65
C PHE A 84 15.83 -1.87 4.92
N ASP A 85 17.10 -2.23 4.69
CA ASP A 85 18.15 -1.23 4.59
C ASP A 85 18.07 -0.55 3.21
N ARG A 86 18.91 0.44 2.98
CA ARG A 86 18.89 1.20 1.73
C ARG A 86 19.14 0.31 0.51
N TYR A 87 20.03 -0.64 0.62
CA TYR A 87 20.36 -1.55 -0.47
C TYR A 87 19.21 -2.50 -0.78
N GLU A 88 18.60 -3.08 0.25
CA GLU A 88 17.45 -3.95 0.09
C GLU A 88 16.26 -3.21 -0.55
N LEU A 89 16.06 -1.95 -0.16
CA LEU A 89 14.98 -1.14 -0.73
C LEU A 89 15.22 -0.86 -2.21
N LEU A 90 16.46 -0.58 -2.61
CA LEU A 90 16.80 -0.38 -4.01
C LEU A 90 16.59 -1.65 -4.84
N GLN A 91 16.96 -2.80 -4.30
CA GLN A 91 16.74 -4.09 -4.95
C GLN A 91 15.25 -4.39 -5.10
N PHE A 92 14.48 -4.12 -4.05
CA PHE A 92 13.03 -4.31 -4.07
C PHE A 92 12.38 -3.46 -5.15
N ASN A 93 12.73 -2.17 -5.21
CA ASN A 93 12.21 -1.26 -6.21
C ASN A 93 12.54 -1.73 -7.63
N ALA A 94 13.78 -2.14 -7.87
CA ALA A 94 14.19 -2.64 -9.17
C ALA A 94 13.45 -3.92 -9.56
N ALA A 95 13.22 -4.81 -8.61
CA ALA A 95 12.51 -6.06 -8.86
C ALA A 95 11.03 -5.81 -9.18
N VAL A 96 10.39 -4.88 -8.49
CA VAL A 96 9.00 -4.49 -8.79
C VAL A 96 8.87 -4.02 -10.22
N GLU A 97 9.79 -3.18 -10.67
CA GLU A 97 9.79 -2.68 -12.05
C GLU A 97 10.10 -3.79 -13.06
N ARG A 98 11.09 -4.62 -12.77
CA ARG A 98 11.53 -5.68 -13.66
C ARG A 98 10.46 -6.73 -13.91
N PHE A 99 9.76 -7.14 -12.83
CA PHE A 99 8.72 -8.17 -12.93
C PHE A 99 7.35 -7.60 -13.24
N GLY A 100 7.21 -6.26 -13.29
CA GLY A 100 5.94 -5.62 -13.62
C GLY A 100 4.86 -5.85 -12.59
N LEU A 101 5.22 -6.01 -11.32
CA LEU A 101 4.26 -6.27 -10.25
C LEU A 101 3.46 -5.02 -9.93
N SER A 102 2.19 -5.19 -9.63
CA SER A 102 1.28 -4.08 -9.34
C SER A 102 0.35 -4.34 -8.16
N ALA A 103 0.01 -5.59 -7.89
CA ALA A 103 -0.90 -5.92 -6.79
C ALA A 103 -0.16 -5.96 -5.45
N ALA A 104 -0.83 -5.49 -4.38
CA ALA A 104 -0.22 -5.44 -3.05
C ALA A 104 0.25 -6.81 -2.56
N ASP A 105 -0.53 -7.87 -2.81
CA ASP A 105 -0.16 -9.23 -2.42
C ASP A 105 1.11 -9.71 -3.13
N GLU A 106 1.27 -9.38 -4.40
CA GLU A 106 2.48 -9.70 -5.16
C GLU A 106 3.70 -8.99 -4.58
N LEU A 107 3.53 -7.72 -4.19
CA LEU A 107 4.60 -6.93 -3.60
C LEU A 107 4.99 -7.45 -2.21
N ILE A 108 4.03 -7.91 -1.43
CA ILE A 108 4.28 -8.53 -0.13
C ILE A 108 5.10 -9.81 -0.31
N ASP A 109 4.72 -10.66 -1.25
CA ASP A 109 5.46 -11.88 -1.54
C ASP A 109 6.89 -11.58 -1.95
N LEU A 110 7.09 -10.57 -2.81
CA LEU A 110 8.41 -10.16 -3.22
C LEU A 110 9.23 -9.62 -2.04
N SER A 111 8.60 -8.95 -1.08
CA SER A 111 9.31 -8.40 0.07
C SER A 111 9.98 -9.49 0.90
N PHE A 112 9.36 -10.65 1.02
CA PHE A 112 9.98 -11.79 1.69
C PHE A 112 11.16 -12.34 0.91
N CYS A 113 11.03 -12.44 -0.42
CA CYS A 113 12.10 -12.92 -1.28
C CYS A 113 13.31 -11.98 -1.29
N ALA A 114 13.09 -10.68 -1.23
CA ALA A 114 14.17 -9.71 -1.23
C ALA A 114 15.11 -9.86 -0.04
N ARG A 115 14.60 -10.35 1.10
CA ARG A 115 15.40 -10.61 2.30
C ARG A 115 16.22 -11.90 2.18
N GLU A 116 15.72 -12.87 1.43
CA GLU A 116 16.37 -14.17 1.31
C GLU A 116 17.49 -14.19 0.28
N VAL A 117 17.50 -13.24 -0.63
CA VAL A 117 18.46 -13.17 -1.76
C VAL A 117 19.73 -12.42 -1.39
N THR A 118 19.81 -11.89 -0.22
CA THR A 118 21.07 -11.30 0.26
C THR A 118 22.01 -12.39 0.80
#